data_f547d4569151cd060a50c4971426de12
#
_entry.id   f547d4569151cd060a50c4971426de12
#
_cell.length_a   1.000
_cell.length_b   1.000
_cell.length_c   1.000
_cell.angle_alpha   90.00
_cell.angle_beta   90.00
_cell.angle_gamma   90.00
#
_symmetry.space_group_name_H-M   'P 1'
#
loop_
_entity.id
_entity.type
_entity.pdbx_description
1 polymer ?
#
loop_
_entity_poly.entity_id
_entity_poly.type
_entity_poly.pdbx_seq_one_letter_code
_entity_poly.pdbx_strand_id
1 'polypeptide(L)'
;DRLPKSVITKKEVQVYIFQKGNKQAIGSIQSGVRYPVKAETALFYLIEFGGRDGYIYKHVTENDYGVPVLLYHHILEDQDEPLFRSTTTVPLSQFMQEMDYLKENGYATITPNQLLAYVQKEQLLPPKSVLITFDDGLKSTYIYAYPLLKQYGFQATVFMITGRMRPAPQPFDPKGLQFLSKQEIEEMRDIIAFESHTNHFHLSDKQYGPYLLFKPYEETMADLWASKEKVGATAIAYPFGAYNEQVIEMVQEAGFTMAFTTKKGTIYPGDPVFKLKRQWVYPHISIEQFEQLLRP
;
A
#
# COMPACT_ATOMS: atom_id res chain seq x y z
N ASP A 1 -6.83 -10.90 -24.80
CA ASP A 1 -6.31 -10.92 -23.43
C ASP A 1 -5.09 -10.02 -23.35
N ARG A 2 -4.98 -9.26 -22.28
CA ARG A 2 -3.88 -8.30 -22.09
C ARG A 2 -2.70 -9.06 -21.49
N LEU A 3 -1.46 -8.83 -22.01
CA LEU A 3 -0.23 -9.39 -21.44
C LEU A 3 -0.19 -9.20 -19.91
N PRO A 4 -0.02 -10.27 -19.09
CA PRO A 4 0.13 -10.13 -17.66
C PRO A 4 1.42 -9.36 -17.34
N LYS A 5 1.38 -8.46 -16.37
CA LYS A 5 2.57 -7.72 -15.94
C LYS A 5 3.58 -8.60 -15.20
N SER A 6 3.07 -9.62 -14.53
CA SER A 6 3.83 -10.55 -13.70
C SER A 6 3.10 -11.89 -13.60
N VAL A 7 3.84 -12.96 -13.32
CA VAL A 7 3.30 -14.31 -13.09
C VAL A 7 3.95 -14.92 -11.84
N ILE A 8 3.32 -15.97 -11.31
CA ILE A 8 3.83 -16.74 -10.17
C ILE A 8 4.14 -18.16 -10.65
N THR A 9 5.31 -18.68 -10.31
CA THR A 9 5.72 -20.06 -10.62
C THR A 9 4.99 -21.05 -9.72
N LYS A 10 4.30 -22.05 -10.31
CA LYS A 10 3.58 -23.11 -9.56
C LYS A 10 4.49 -24.18 -8.99
N LYS A 11 5.65 -24.34 -9.58
CA LYS A 11 6.70 -25.30 -9.22
C LYS A 11 8.05 -24.74 -9.64
N GLU A 12 9.14 -25.43 -9.35
CA GLU A 12 10.43 -25.08 -9.96
C GLU A 12 10.31 -25.14 -11.49
N VAL A 13 10.68 -24.05 -12.17
CA VAL A 13 10.59 -23.92 -13.63
C VAL A 13 11.95 -23.68 -14.23
N GLN A 14 12.22 -24.37 -15.34
CA GLN A 14 13.42 -24.13 -16.13
C GLN A 14 13.24 -22.85 -16.97
N VAL A 15 14.31 -22.07 -17.06
CA VAL A 15 14.42 -20.91 -17.95
C VAL A 15 15.20 -21.29 -19.18
N TYR A 16 14.67 -20.97 -20.34
CA TYR A 16 15.24 -21.39 -21.64
C TYR A 16 15.68 -20.20 -22.48
N ILE A 17 16.65 -20.44 -23.34
CA ILE A 17 16.95 -19.61 -24.52
C ILE A 17 16.79 -20.44 -25.78
N PHE A 18 16.58 -19.78 -26.92
CA PHE A 18 16.53 -20.41 -28.22
C PHE A 18 17.72 -19.93 -29.05
N GLN A 19 18.60 -20.86 -29.44
CA GLN A 19 19.77 -20.60 -30.30
C GLN A 19 19.70 -21.49 -31.53
N LYS A 20 19.67 -20.88 -32.71
CA LYS A 20 19.63 -21.62 -34.00
C LYS A 20 18.52 -22.69 -34.03
N GLY A 21 17.35 -22.39 -33.46
CA GLY A 21 16.21 -23.30 -33.37
C GLY A 21 16.28 -24.33 -32.24
N ASN A 22 17.39 -24.45 -31.51
CA ASN A 22 17.53 -25.35 -30.36
C ASN A 22 17.16 -24.64 -29.05
N LYS A 23 16.39 -25.34 -28.21
CA LYS A 23 16.02 -24.89 -26.87
C LYS A 23 17.11 -25.37 -25.87
N GLN A 24 17.68 -24.43 -25.11
CA GLN A 24 18.68 -24.70 -24.07
C GLN A 24 18.23 -24.13 -22.74
N ALA A 25 18.29 -24.92 -21.66
CA ALA A 25 18.10 -24.44 -20.32
C ALA A 25 19.30 -23.61 -19.83
N ILE A 26 19.06 -22.50 -19.18
CA ILE A 26 20.09 -21.59 -18.67
C ILE A 26 20.03 -21.39 -17.16
N GLY A 27 19.03 -21.96 -16.50
CA GLY A 27 18.83 -21.91 -15.07
C GLY A 27 17.41 -22.28 -14.71
N SER A 28 17.05 -22.11 -13.43
CA SER A 28 15.71 -22.37 -12.93
C SER A 28 15.23 -21.28 -11.96
N ILE A 29 13.91 -21.16 -11.82
CA ILE A 29 13.22 -20.31 -10.83
C ILE A 29 12.44 -21.25 -9.91
N GLN A 30 12.59 -21.07 -8.60
CA GLN A 30 11.90 -21.87 -7.60
C GLN A 30 10.38 -21.70 -7.67
N SER A 31 9.64 -22.59 -7.02
CA SER A 31 8.19 -22.48 -6.86
C SER A 31 7.80 -21.26 -6.04
N GLY A 32 6.66 -20.65 -6.35
CA GLY A 32 6.10 -19.54 -5.59
C GLY A 32 6.84 -18.21 -5.77
N VAL A 33 7.58 -18.03 -6.85
CA VAL A 33 8.29 -16.79 -7.16
C VAL A 33 7.46 -15.93 -8.10
N ARG A 34 7.27 -14.67 -7.74
CA ARG A 34 6.68 -13.63 -8.60
C ARG A 34 7.73 -13.16 -9.60
N TYR A 35 7.38 -13.16 -10.87
CA TYR A 35 8.34 -12.81 -11.91
C TYR A 35 7.71 -11.86 -12.95
N PRO A 36 8.30 -10.68 -13.22
CA PRO A 36 7.82 -9.76 -14.25
C PRO A 36 7.88 -10.37 -15.64
N VAL A 37 6.88 -10.08 -16.47
CA VAL A 37 6.77 -10.53 -17.86
C VAL A 37 7.06 -9.37 -18.79
N LYS A 38 7.95 -9.59 -19.77
CA LYS A 38 8.31 -8.60 -20.83
C LYS A 38 7.44 -8.75 -22.05
N ALA A 39 7.17 -9.99 -22.46
CA ALA A 39 6.39 -10.34 -23.65
C ALA A 39 5.87 -11.78 -23.55
N GLU A 40 5.08 -12.21 -24.52
CA GLU A 40 4.59 -13.57 -24.60
C GLU A 40 4.59 -14.12 -26.03
N THR A 41 4.66 -15.44 -26.11
CA THR A 41 4.38 -16.23 -27.32
C THR A 41 3.20 -17.15 -27.06
N ALA A 42 2.84 -18.01 -27.97
CA ALA A 42 1.79 -19.00 -27.76
C ALA A 42 2.03 -19.87 -26.51
N LEU A 43 3.27 -20.30 -26.26
CA LEU A 43 3.62 -21.27 -25.21
C LEU A 43 4.43 -20.68 -24.06
N PHE A 44 5.10 -19.56 -24.25
CA PHE A 44 6.08 -19.02 -23.32
C PHE A 44 5.79 -17.58 -22.92
N TYR A 45 6.19 -17.23 -21.70
CA TYR A 45 6.46 -15.88 -21.28
C TYR A 45 7.95 -15.58 -21.47
N LEU A 46 8.23 -14.36 -21.97
CA LEU A 46 9.58 -13.80 -22.03
C LEU A 46 9.82 -13.00 -20.75
N ILE A 47 10.91 -13.29 -20.08
CA ILE A 47 11.33 -12.67 -18.82
C ILE A 47 12.77 -12.20 -18.94
N GLU A 48 13.21 -11.32 -18.04
CA GLU A 48 14.62 -11.04 -17.85
C GLU A 48 15.18 -11.99 -16.78
N PHE A 49 16.23 -12.72 -17.10
CA PHE A 49 16.86 -13.68 -16.21
C PHE A 49 18.38 -13.55 -16.24
N GLY A 50 18.95 -13.05 -15.13
CA GLY A 50 20.41 -12.85 -15.02
C GLY A 50 20.96 -11.86 -16.07
N GLY A 51 20.26 -10.76 -16.33
CA GLY A 51 20.66 -9.72 -17.27
C GLY A 51 20.45 -10.04 -18.75
N ARG A 52 19.72 -11.11 -19.08
CA ARG A 52 19.38 -11.52 -20.46
C ARG A 52 17.94 -12.02 -20.55
N ASP A 53 17.43 -12.05 -21.78
CA ASP A 53 16.12 -12.60 -22.08
C ASP A 53 16.09 -14.13 -21.90
N GLY A 54 15.04 -14.62 -21.23
CA GLY A 54 14.77 -16.04 -21.03
C GLY A 54 13.30 -16.37 -21.21
N TYR A 55 12.99 -17.62 -21.47
CA TYR A 55 11.63 -18.10 -21.71
C TYR A 55 11.23 -19.12 -20.66
N ILE A 56 10.02 -18.95 -20.10
CA ILE A 56 9.37 -19.92 -19.21
C ILE A 56 8.03 -20.36 -19.80
N TYR A 57 7.65 -21.63 -19.61
CA TYR A 57 6.38 -22.12 -20.08
C TYR A 57 5.20 -21.48 -19.32
N LYS A 58 4.16 -21.07 -20.04
CA LYS A 58 2.94 -20.50 -19.45
C LYS A 58 2.21 -21.46 -18.51
N HIS A 59 2.09 -22.74 -18.87
CA HIS A 59 1.33 -23.75 -18.11
C HIS A 59 1.91 -24.05 -16.71
N VAL A 60 3.16 -23.68 -16.44
CA VAL A 60 3.79 -23.84 -15.13
C VAL A 60 3.73 -22.58 -14.26
N THR A 61 2.98 -21.58 -14.71
CA THR A 61 2.74 -20.33 -14.00
C THR A 61 1.25 -20.13 -13.70
N GLU A 62 0.96 -19.23 -12.80
CA GLU A 62 -0.39 -18.72 -12.51
C GLU A 62 -0.39 -17.20 -12.55
N ASN A 63 -1.58 -16.61 -12.60
CA ASN A 63 -1.74 -15.16 -12.63
C ASN A 63 -1.21 -14.54 -11.34
N ASP A 64 -0.45 -13.47 -11.49
CA ASP A 64 -0.10 -12.56 -10.42
C ASP A 64 -1.05 -11.37 -10.43
N TYR A 65 -1.77 -11.19 -9.35
CA TYR A 65 -2.72 -10.09 -9.18
C TYR A 65 -2.07 -8.80 -8.64
N GLY A 66 -0.74 -8.76 -8.53
CA GLY A 66 0.01 -7.64 -7.97
C GLY A 66 -0.01 -7.62 -6.44
N VAL A 67 0.59 -6.59 -5.87
CA VAL A 67 0.60 -6.36 -4.43
C VAL A 67 -0.54 -5.42 -4.06
N PRO A 68 -1.55 -5.87 -3.30
CA PRO A 68 -2.60 -4.98 -2.79
C PRO A 68 -2.04 -4.07 -1.68
N VAL A 69 -2.46 -2.81 -1.71
CA VAL A 69 -2.25 -1.82 -0.66
C VAL A 69 -3.62 -1.48 -0.10
N LEU A 70 -3.95 -1.99 1.07
CA LEU A 70 -5.25 -1.77 1.71
C LEU A 70 -5.32 -0.39 2.34
N LEU A 71 -6.42 0.33 2.10
CA LEU A 71 -6.65 1.66 2.63
C LEU A 71 -7.78 1.64 3.65
N TYR A 72 -7.42 1.79 4.91
CA TYR A 72 -8.30 2.04 6.05
C TYR A 72 -8.18 3.48 6.55
N HIS A 73 -9.11 3.89 7.39
CA HIS A 73 -9.06 5.16 8.13
C HIS A 73 -9.45 4.94 9.58
N HIS A 74 -10.74 4.94 9.87
CA HIS A 74 -11.34 4.87 11.19
C HIS A 74 -11.87 3.47 11.50
N ILE A 75 -11.64 2.98 12.71
CA ILE A 75 -12.20 1.72 13.20
C ILE A 75 -12.92 2.01 14.51
N LEU A 76 -14.15 1.54 14.63
CA LEU A 76 -14.93 1.61 15.89
C LEU A 76 -15.51 0.24 16.22
N GLU A 77 -15.82 0.02 17.49
CA GLU A 77 -16.66 -1.10 17.86
C GLU A 77 -18.00 -1.04 17.11
N ASP A 78 -18.57 -2.19 16.81
CA ASP A 78 -19.76 -2.31 15.96
C ASP A 78 -20.95 -1.49 16.49
N GLN A 79 -21.08 -1.38 17.82
CA GLN A 79 -22.10 -0.58 18.48
C GLN A 79 -21.90 0.93 18.32
N ASP A 80 -20.65 1.38 18.13
CA ASP A 80 -20.27 2.78 18.03
C ASP A 80 -20.12 3.26 16.57
N GLU A 81 -19.91 2.35 15.62
CA GLU A 81 -19.75 2.65 14.20
C GLU A 81 -20.88 3.54 13.65
N PRO A 82 -22.18 3.30 13.98
CA PRO A 82 -23.27 4.12 13.45
C PRO A 82 -23.22 5.59 13.83
N LEU A 83 -22.41 5.99 14.82
CA LEU A 83 -22.24 7.40 15.22
C LEU A 83 -21.65 8.26 14.08
N PHE A 84 -20.82 7.65 13.23
CA PHE A 84 -20.17 8.39 12.13
C PHE A 84 -20.87 8.24 10.79
N ARG A 85 -21.56 7.12 10.49
CA ARG A 85 -22.24 6.83 9.21
C ARG A 85 -21.41 7.25 8.00
N SER A 86 -20.11 6.89 8.03
CA SER A 86 -19.11 7.31 7.08
C SER A 86 -18.61 6.14 6.26
N THR A 87 -18.20 6.39 5.01
CA THR A 87 -17.52 5.39 4.18
C THR A 87 -16.10 5.08 4.65
N THR A 88 -15.60 5.79 5.66
CA THR A 88 -14.25 5.65 6.21
C THR A 88 -14.21 4.96 7.58
N THR A 89 -15.36 4.69 8.21
CA THR A 89 -15.44 4.02 9.51
C THR A 89 -15.82 2.57 9.32
N VAL A 90 -14.88 1.66 9.59
CA VAL A 90 -15.05 0.21 9.47
C VAL A 90 -15.38 -0.38 10.84
N PRO A 91 -16.40 -1.26 10.95
CA PRO A 91 -16.68 -1.98 12.19
C PRO A 91 -15.50 -2.84 12.63
N LEU A 92 -15.23 -2.91 13.94
CA LEU A 92 -14.14 -3.70 14.51
C LEU A 92 -14.25 -5.19 14.14
N SER A 93 -15.47 -5.74 14.16
CA SER A 93 -15.71 -7.14 13.79
C SER A 93 -15.31 -7.42 12.34
N GLN A 94 -15.58 -6.48 11.42
CA GLN A 94 -15.16 -6.58 10.03
C GLN A 94 -13.63 -6.57 9.93
N PHE A 95 -12.96 -5.63 10.59
CA PHE A 95 -11.50 -5.56 10.57
C PHE A 95 -10.87 -6.85 11.12
N MET A 96 -11.42 -7.41 12.19
CA MET A 96 -10.95 -8.69 12.73
C MET A 96 -11.10 -9.83 11.72
N GLN A 97 -12.25 -9.97 11.07
CA GLN A 97 -12.47 -11.00 10.04
C GLN A 97 -11.53 -10.84 8.85
N GLU A 98 -11.24 -9.62 8.44
CA GLU A 98 -10.28 -9.33 7.38
C GLU A 98 -8.84 -9.72 7.77
N MET A 99 -8.42 -9.45 9.01
CA MET A 99 -7.11 -9.88 9.52
C MET A 99 -7.04 -11.40 9.70
N ASP A 100 -8.10 -12.05 10.18
CA ASP A 100 -8.22 -13.52 10.22
C ASP A 100 -8.03 -14.10 8.81
N TYR A 101 -8.73 -13.56 7.81
CA TYR A 101 -8.62 -14.00 6.42
C TYR A 101 -7.17 -13.89 5.91
N LEU A 102 -6.50 -12.76 6.15
CA LEU A 102 -5.10 -12.59 5.73
C LEU A 102 -4.19 -13.64 6.39
N LYS A 103 -4.38 -13.90 7.69
CA LYS A 103 -3.58 -14.87 8.44
C LYS A 103 -3.81 -16.29 7.96
N GLU A 104 -5.06 -16.71 7.87
CA GLU A 104 -5.44 -18.08 7.46
C GLU A 104 -5.02 -18.39 6.01
N ASN A 105 -5.01 -17.38 5.15
CA ASN A 105 -4.58 -17.53 3.77
C ASN A 105 -3.08 -17.30 3.55
N GLY A 106 -2.30 -17.12 4.62
CA GLY A 106 -0.84 -17.02 4.56
C GLY A 106 -0.31 -15.73 3.91
N TYR A 107 -1.04 -14.63 4.07
CA TYR A 107 -0.53 -13.31 3.66
C TYR A 107 0.56 -12.82 4.59
N ALA A 108 1.60 -12.24 4.01
CA ALA A 108 2.67 -11.54 4.71
C ALA A 108 2.50 -10.03 4.53
N THR A 109 2.52 -9.29 5.63
CA THR A 109 2.51 -7.83 5.56
C THR A 109 3.90 -7.31 5.24
N ILE A 110 3.96 -6.23 4.45
CA ILE A 110 5.20 -5.59 4.02
C ILE A 110 5.26 -4.13 4.48
N THR A 111 6.46 -3.57 4.44
CA THR A 111 6.72 -2.14 4.70
C THR A 111 6.70 -1.32 3.40
N PRO A 112 6.54 0.02 3.49
CA PRO A 112 6.69 0.90 2.33
C PRO A 112 8.03 0.74 1.60
N ASN A 113 9.13 0.58 2.32
CA ASN A 113 10.45 0.39 1.73
C ASN A 113 10.57 -0.92 0.94
N GLN A 114 9.97 -2.02 1.44
CA GLN A 114 9.91 -3.28 0.70
C GLN A 114 9.08 -3.14 -0.58
N LEU A 115 7.95 -2.41 -0.51
CA LEU A 115 7.15 -2.12 -1.69
C LEU A 115 7.92 -1.26 -2.70
N LEU A 116 8.67 -0.24 -2.25
CA LEU A 116 9.49 0.60 -3.12
C LEU A 116 10.53 -0.23 -3.87
N ALA A 117 11.31 -1.06 -3.16
CA ALA A 117 12.31 -1.93 -3.76
C ALA A 117 11.69 -2.91 -4.78
N TYR A 118 10.49 -3.42 -4.51
CA TYR A 118 9.74 -4.26 -5.44
C TYR A 118 9.33 -3.50 -6.70
N VAL A 119 8.79 -2.29 -6.56
CA VAL A 119 8.38 -1.45 -7.70
C VAL A 119 9.58 -1.06 -8.56
N GLN A 120 10.72 -0.77 -7.93
CA GLN A 120 12.00 -0.44 -8.58
C GLN A 120 12.72 -1.66 -9.18
N LYS A 121 12.16 -2.86 -8.99
CA LYS A 121 12.73 -4.15 -9.46
C LYS A 121 14.05 -4.53 -8.80
N GLU A 122 14.30 -4.01 -7.62
CA GLU A 122 15.48 -4.32 -6.80
C GLU A 122 15.28 -5.58 -5.93
N GLN A 123 14.01 -5.92 -5.65
CA GLN A 123 13.62 -7.03 -4.80
C GLN A 123 12.33 -7.68 -5.31
N LEU A 124 12.25 -9.01 -5.19
CA LEU A 124 11.00 -9.74 -5.35
C LEU A 124 10.25 -9.82 -4.00
N LEU A 125 8.93 -9.89 -4.05
CA LEU A 125 8.08 -10.10 -2.89
C LEU A 125 7.38 -11.46 -2.97
N PRO A 126 7.09 -12.11 -1.83
CA PRO A 126 6.26 -13.31 -1.81
C PRO A 126 4.90 -13.09 -2.50
N PRO A 127 4.29 -14.13 -3.12
CA PRO A 127 3.04 -14.02 -3.85
C PRO A 127 1.89 -13.41 -3.04
N LYS A 128 1.81 -13.74 -1.75
CA LYS A 128 0.79 -13.25 -0.83
C LYS A 128 1.33 -12.14 0.07
N SER A 129 1.85 -11.09 -0.54
CA SER A 129 2.27 -9.86 0.16
C SER A 129 1.17 -8.82 0.13
N VAL A 130 1.00 -8.09 1.22
CA VAL A 130 0.01 -7.01 1.37
C VAL A 130 0.59 -5.86 2.19
N LEU A 131 0.35 -4.62 1.76
CA LEU A 131 0.62 -3.44 2.58
C LEU A 131 -0.69 -2.96 3.22
N ILE A 132 -0.74 -2.92 4.54
CA ILE A 132 -1.89 -2.39 5.28
C ILE A 132 -1.61 -0.92 5.58
N THR A 133 -2.51 -0.03 5.17
CA THR A 133 -2.37 1.42 5.41
C THR A 133 -3.59 2.00 6.10
N PHE A 134 -3.34 2.98 6.98
CA PHE A 134 -4.36 3.79 7.65
C PHE A 134 -4.06 5.26 7.35
N ASP A 135 -5.04 6.00 6.84
CA ASP A 135 -4.88 7.43 6.62
C ASP A 135 -5.32 8.24 7.86
N ASP A 136 -5.00 9.53 7.89
CA ASP A 136 -5.32 10.57 8.86
C ASP A 136 -4.56 10.50 10.19
N GLY A 137 -4.12 9.35 10.67
CA GLY A 137 -3.49 9.22 11.98
C GLY A 137 -4.50 9.28 13.13
N LEU A 138 -5.60 8.52 13.01
CA LEU A 138 -6.67 8.50 13.98
C LEU A 138 -6.34 7.64 15.20
N LYS A 139 -6.79 8.06 16.37
CA LYS A 139 -6.59 7.38 17.66
C LYS A 139 -7.17 5.96 17.69
N SER A 140 -8.22 5.69 16.92
CA SER A 140 -8.80 4.35 16.80
C SER A 140 -7.80 3.30 16.29
N THR A 141 -6.79 3.71 15.51
CA THR A 141 -5.71 2.82 15.09
C THR A 141 -4.90 2.32 16.29
N TYR A 142 -4.60 3.18 17.27
CA TYR A 142 -3.91 2.79 18.50
C TYR A 142 -4.79 1.90 19.39
N ILE A 143 -6.08 2.25 19.51
CA ILE A 143 -7.01 1.55 20.43
C ILE A 143 -7.37 0.16 19.89
N TYR A 144 -7.64 0.01 18.60
CA TYR A 144 -8.22 -1.20 18.02
C TYR A 144 -7.28 -1.94 17.07
N ALA A 145 -6.68 -1.25 16.09
CA ALA A 145 -5.89 -1.90 15.06
C ALA A 145 -4.53 -2.40 15.59
N TYR A 146 -3.81 -1.55 16.32
CA TYR A 146 -2.46 -1.87 16.79
C TYR A 146 -2.37 -3.15 17.66
N PRO A 147 -3.20 -3.35 18.71
CA PRO A 147 -3.13 -4.58 19.50
C PRO A 147 -3.47 -5.84 18.68
N LEU A 148 -4.42 -5.73 17.74
CA LEU A 148 -4.76 -6.85 16.85
C LEU A 148 -3.62 -7.16 15.88
N LEU A 149 -3.05 -6.16 15.22
CA LEU A 149 -1.91 -6.34 14.32
C LEU A 149 -0.73 -7.01 15.03
N LYS A 150 -0.44 -6.63 16.28
CA LYS A 150 0.58 -7.32 17.11
C LYS A 150 0.24 -8.78 17.34
N GLN A 151 -1.01 -9.08 17.69
CA GLN A 151 -1.48 -10.45 17.92
C GLN A 151 -1.31 -11.33 16.66
N TYR A 152 -1.59 -10.79 15.47
CA TYR A 152 -1.42 -11.50 14.20
C TYR A 152 0.04 -11.58 13.74
N GLY A 153 0.94 -10.80 14.31
CA GLY A 153 2.31 -10.65 13.85
C GLY A 153 2.38 -9.85 12.54
N PHE A 154 1.46 -8.91 12.34
CA PHE A 154 1.37 -8.05 11.17
C PHE A 154 1.99 -6.68 11.42
N GLN A 155 2.47 -6.07 10.34
CA GLN A 155 2.93 -4.69 10.29
C GLN A 155 1.93 -3.85 9.49
N ALA A 156 1.91 -2.54 9.74
CA ALA A 156 1.12 -1.60 8.94
C ALA A 156 1.81 -0.24 8.80
N THR A 157 1.20 0.64 8.04
CA THR A 157 1.68 2.01 7.82
C THR A 157 0.54 2.98 8.15
N VAL A 158 0.86 4.05 8.86
CA VAL A 158 -0.06 5.16 9.11
C VAL A 158 0.43 6.39 8.37
N PHE A 159 -0.40 6.92 7.49
CA PHE A 159 -0.19 8.22 6.86
C PHE A 159 -0.79 9.31 7.75
N MET A 160 0.07 10.03 8.45
CA MET A 160 -0.29 10.96 9.51
C MET A 160 -0.53 12.38 8.99
N ILE A 161 -1.67 12.98 9.33
CA ILE A 161 -1.86 14.45 9.26
C ILE A 161 -1.10 15.05 10.44
N THR A 162 0.16 15.39 10.22
CA THR A 162 1.08 15.71 11.32
C THR A 162 0.71 16.98 12.08
N GLY A 163 -0.03 17.89 11.47
CA GLY A 163 -0.55 19.09 12.12
C GLY A 163 -1.67 18.80 13.13
N ARG A 164 -2.24 17.60 13.11
CA ARG A 164 -3.28 17.15 14.06
C ARG A 164 -2.75 16.27 15.18
N MET A 165 -1.45 15.96 15.18
CA MET A 165 -0.79 15.23 16.25
C MET A 165 -1.01 15.90 17.59
N ARG A 166 -1.40 15.13 18.61
CA ARG A 166 -1.62 15.64 19.95
C ARG A 166 -0.32 15.63 20.77
N PRO A 167 -0.09 16.62 21.65
CA PRO A 167 1.10 16.64 22.49
C PRO A 167 1.10 15.52 23.52
N ALA A 168 -0.07 15.11 24.01
CA ALA A 168 -0.24 14.04 25.01
C ALA A 168 -1.46 13.18 24.68
N PRO A 169 -1.50 11.90 25.15
CA PRO A 169 -2.65 11.03 25.02
C PRO A 169 -3.88 11.64 25.69
N GLN A 170 -5.03 11.41 25.08
CA GLN A 170 -6.34 11.78 25.60
C GLN A 170 -7.17 10.51 25.83
N PRO A 171 -8.12 10.49 26.78
CA PRO A 171 -9.09 9.40 26.88
C PRO A 171 -9.80 9.20 25.53
N PHE A 172 -10.04 7.93 25.19
CA PHE A 172 -10.75 7.63 23.95
C PHE A 172 -12.25 7.91 24.10
N ASP A 173 -12.79 8.64 23.13
CA ASP A 173 -14.23 8.93 23.00
C ASP A 173 -14.69 8.50 21.60
N PRO A 174 -15.50 7.44 21.46
CA PRO A 174 -15.99 6.98 20.15
C PRO A 174 -16.90 7.98 19.45
N LYS A 175 -17.43 8.98 20.17
CA LYS A 175 -18.30 10.02 19.60
C LYS A 175 -17.53 11.13 18.89
N GLY A 176 -16.21 11.20 19.10
CA GLY A 176 -15.35 12.24 18.55
C GLY A 176 -14.29 11.67 17.60
N LEU A 177 -13.98 12.41 16.54
CA LEU A 177 -12.82 12.07 15.70
C LEU A 177 -11.55 12.55 16.39
N GLN A 178 -10.75 11.62 16.91
CA GLN A 178 -9.54 11.89 17.67
C GLN A 178 -8.31 11.47 16.92
N PHE A 179 -7.20 12.20 17.14
CA PHE A 179 -5.90 11.95 16.50
C PHE A 179 -4.88 11.42 17.50
N LEU A 180 -3.91 10.69 16.97
CA LEU A 180 -2.79 10.13 17.75
C LEU A 180 -1.98 11.22 18.43
N SER A 181 -1.50 10.91 19.63
CA SER A 181 -0.48 11.69 20.32
C SER A 181 0.92 11.25 19.94
N LYS A 182 1.91 12.12 20.20
CA LYS A 182 3.32 11.79 19.99
C LYS A 182 3.74 10.53 20.76
N GLN A 183 3.28 10.35 22.00
CA GLN A 183 3.58 9.16 22.80
C GLN A 183 3.00 7.89 22.15
N GLU A 184 1.74 7.91 21.73
CA GLU A 184 1.08 6.77 21.09
C GLU A 184 1.78 6.39 19.77
N ILE A 185 2.23 7.38 18.98
CA ILE A 185 3.03 7.16 17.79
C ILE A 185 4.32 6.41 18.11
N GLU A 186 5.08 6.87 19.12
CA GLU A 186 6.34 6.22 19.49
C GLU A 186 6.13 4.79 20.02
N GLU A 187 5.06 4.53 20.77
CA GLU A 187 4.71 3.19 21.25
C GLU A 187 4.38 2.21 20.12
N MET A 188 3.81 2.69 19.01
CA MET A 188 3.43 1.85 17.87
C MET A 188 4.56 1.58 16.86
N ARG A 189 5.71 2.26 16.96
CA ARG A 189 6.81 2.14 15.99
C ARG A 189 7.43 0.75 15.90
N ASP A 190 7.13 -0.13 16.80
CA ASP A 190 7.59 -1.53 16.77
C ASP A 190 7.02 -2.32 15.56
N ILE A 191 5.79 -1.98 15.12
CA ILE A 191 5.12 -2.63 13.98
C ILE A 191 4.46 -1.64 13.01
N ILE A 192 4.43 -0.35 13.33
CA ILE A 192 3.81 0.67 12.49
C ILE A 192 4.87 1.63 11.95
N ALA A 193 4.92 1.75 10.63
CA ALA A 193 5.64 2.83 9.95
C ALA A 193 4.75 4.08 9.92
N PHE A 194 5.31 5.23 10.27
CA PHE A 194 4.60 6.52 10.18
C PHE A 194 5.13 7.31 9.00
N GLU A 195 4.21 7.69 8.11
CA GLU A 195 4.47 8.40 6.87
C GLU A 195 3.58 9.66 6.78
N SER A 196 3.79 10.48 5.76
CA SER A 196 3.11 11.78 5.63
C SER A 196 1.72 11.67 5.00
N HIS A 197 0.75 12.39 5.60
CA HIS A 197 -0.52 12.76 4.95
C HIS A 197 -0.67 14.30 4.95
N THR A 198 0.43 15.01 4.72
CA THR A 198 0.65 16.45 4.87
C THR A 198 0.62 16.92 6.33
N ASN A 199 1.00 18.16 6.57
CA ASN A 199 0.95 18.76 7.89
C ASN A 199 -0.42 19.42 8.15
N HIS A 200 -0.79 20.42 7.36
CA HIS A 200 -2.07 21.14 7.47
C HIS A 200 -2.88 21.10 6.17
N PHE A 201 -2.36 20.51 5.09
CA PHE A 201 -2.98 20.57 3.77
C PHE A 201 -4.02 19.47 3.51
N HIS A 202 -4.41 18.72 4.54
CA HIS A 202 -5.61 17.86 4.46
C HIS A 202 -6.89 18.71 4.62
N LEU A 203 -7.02 19.70 3.74
CA LEU A 203 -8.14 20.63 3.66
C LEU A 203 -8.55 20.82 2.20
N SER A 204 -9.81 21.20 2.01
CA SER A 204 -10.36 21.52 0.70
C SER A 204 -11.12 22.83 0.77
N ASP A 205 -10.85 23.72 -0.17
CA ASP A 205 -11.61 24.94 -0.36
C ASP A 205 -12.85 24.67 -1.23
N LYS A 206 -13.96 25.36 -1.00
CA LYS A 206 -15.20 25.16 -1.76
C LYS A 206 -15.09 25.57 -3.22
N GLN A 207 -14.24 26.56 -3.53
CA GLN A 207 -14.06 27.11 -4.86
C GLN A 207 -12.90 26.46 -5.61
N TYR A 208 -11.79 26.21 -4.90
CA TYR A 208 -10.52 25.79 -5.51
C TYR A 208 -10.19 24.31 -5.31
N GLY A 209 -10.95 23.59 -4.48
CA GLY A 209 -10.72 22.18 -4.20
C GLY A 209 -9.60 21.89 -3.18
N PRO A 210 -8.97 20.70 -3.23
CA PRO A 210 -7.92 20.32 -2.28
C PRO A 210 -6.72 21.27 -2.28
N TYR A 211 -6.23 21.61 -1.08
CA TYR A 211 -5.15 22.59 -0.89
C TYR A 211 -3.89 22.30 -1.70
N LEU A 212 -3.47 21.05 -1.81
CA LEU A 212 -2.30 20.66 -2.62
C LEU A 212 -2.39 21.08 -4.09
N LEU A 213 -3.61 21.27 -4.63
CA LEU A 213 -3.79 21.55 -6.06
C LEU A 213 -3.69 23.04 -6.42
N PHE A 214 -3.84 23.96 -5.41
CA PHE A 214 -3.92 25.38 -5.71
C PHE A 214 -3.10 26.29 -4.78
N LYS A 215 -2.64 25.78 -3.64
CA LYS A 215 -1.83 26.58 -2.72
C LYS A 215 -0.48 26.96 -3.36
N PRO A 216 0.06 28.15 -3.02
CA PRO A 216 1.35 28.60 -3.53
C PRO A 216 2.47 27.61 -3.23
N TYR A 217 3.47 27.56 -4.12
CA TYR A 217 4.63 26.67 -4.00
C TYR A 217 5.30 26.76 -2.63
N GLU A 218 5.60 27.96 -2.14
CA GLU A 218 6.29 28.16 -0.85
C GLU A 218 5.49 27.60 0.33
N GLU A 219 4.17 27.81 0.34
CA GLU A 219 3.29 27.25 1.38
C GLU A 219 3.24 25.73 1.30
N THR A 220 3.16 25.19 0.09
CA THR A 220 3.12 23.74 -0.15
C THR A 220 4.42 23.06 0.28
N MET A 221 5.55 23.61 -0.10
CA MET A 221 6.86 23.08 0.29
C MET A 221 7.06 23.13 1.80
N ALA A 222 6.69 24.24 2.46
CA ALA A 222 6.76 24.34 3.91
C ALA A 222 5.89 23.30 4.63
N ASP A 223 4.69 23.05 4.14
CA ASP A 223 3.79 22.00 4.68
C ASP A 223 4.37 20.59 4.49
N LEU A 224 4.87 20.27 3.29
CA LEU A 224 5.48 18.98 2.98
C LEU A 224 6.71 18.71 3.85
N TRP A 225 7.63 19.66 3.98
CA TRP A 225 8.81 19.52 4.84
C TRP A 225 8.44 19.37 6.32
N ALA A 226 7.50 20.18 6.81
CA ALA A 226 7.03 20.07 8.19
C ALA A 226 6.45 18.68 8.49
N SER A 227 5.65 18.12 7.57
CA SER A 227 5.09 16.79 7.77
C SER A 227 6.15 15.69 7.72
N LYS A 228 7.10 15.81 6.80
CA LYS A 228 8.22 14.87 6.65
C LYS A 228 9.08 14.81 7.91
N GLU A 229 9.49 15.97 8.43
CA GLU A 229 10.36 16.06 9.61
C GLU A 229 9.70 15.53 10.89
N LYS A 230 8.40 15.83 11.08
CA LYS A 230 7.68 15.48 12.32
C LYS A 230 7.61 13.97 12.58
N VAL A 231 7.57 13.15 11.55
CA VAL A 231 7.45 11.68 11.69
C VAL A 231 8.60 10.92 11.04
N GLY A 232 9.54 11.62 10.38
CA GLY A 232 10.63 11.00 9.64
C GLY A 232 10.18 10.32 8.36
N ALA A 233 9.18 10.90 7.69
CA ALA A 233 8.53 10.27 6.55
C ALA A 233 9.43 10.15 5.31
N THR A 234 9.30 9.06 4.57
CA THR A 234 9.88 8.86 3.24
C THR A 234 8.81 8.72 2.15
N ALA A 235 7.59 8.40 2.55
CA ALA A 235 6.43 8.29 1.68
C ALA A 235 5.33 9.29 2.05
N ILE A 236 4.44 9.57 1.10
CA ILE A 236 3.26 10.40 1.31
C ILE A 236 2.03 9.75 0.70
N ALA A 237 0.87 9.87 1.36
CA ALA A 237 -0.43 9.68 0.73
C ALA A 237 -1.04 11.05 0.41
N TYR A 238 -1.48 11.24 -0.83
CA TYR A 238 -2.11 12.51 -1.22
C TYR A 238 -3.46 12.69 -0.52
N PRO A 239 -3.69 13.79 0.24
CA PRO A 239 -5.00 14.10 0.79
C PRO A 239 -6.10 14.03 -0.28
N PHE A 240 -7.19 13.34 0.02
CA PHE A 240 -8.32 13.10 -0.91
C PHE A 240 -7.91 12.35 -2.19
N GLY A 241 -6.72 11.81 -2.28
CA GLY A 241 -6.14 11.24 -3.51
C GLY A 241 -5.85 12.29 -4.59
N ALA A 242 -5.82 13.58 -4.23
CA ALA A 242 -5.69 14.68 -5.17
C ALA A 242 -4.22 15.00 -5.49
N TYR A 243 -3.85 14.90 -6.75
CA TYR A 243 -2.52 15.25 -7.26
C TYR A 243 -2.59 15.65 -8.75
N ASN A 244 -1.56 16.35 -9.18
CA ASN A 244 -1.24 16.64 -10.58
C ASN A 244 0.29 16.57 -10.74
N GLU A 245 0.81 16.82 -11.95
CA GLU A 245 2.25 16.72 -12.20
C GLU A 245 3.05 17.74 -11.36
N GLN A 246 2.53 18.95 -11.15
CA GLN A 246 3.18 19.96 -10.32
C GLN A 246 3.28 19.52 -8.85
N VAL A 247 2.23 18.89 -8.31
CA VAL A 247 2.26 18.31 -6.94
C VAL A 247 3.31 17.20 -6.85
N ILE A 248 3.41 16.34 -7.87
CA ILE A 248 4.42 15.28 -7.92
C ILE A 248 5.83 15.89 -7.88
N GLU A 249 6.09 16.92 -8.68
CA GLU A 249 7.39 17.61 -8.68
C GLU A 249 7.73 18.18 -7.29
N MET A 250 6.78 18.85 -6.63
CA MET A 250 6.97 19.38 -5.27
C MET A 250 7.21 18.27 -4.24
N VAL A 251 6.51 17.16 -4.33
CA VAL A 251 6.68 16.00 -3.45
C VAL A 251 8.07 15.36 -3.63
N GLN A 252 8.54 15.25 -4.87
CA GLN A 252 9.90 14.80 -5.18
C GLN A 252 10.96 15.77 -4.65
N GLU A 253 10.79 17.06 -4.86
CA GLU A 253 11.68 18.10 -4.38
C GLU A 253 11.75 18.15 -2.83
N ALA A 254 10.62 17.89 -2.15
CA ALA A 254 10.59 17.75 -0.70
C ALA A 254 11.33 16.51 -0.20
N GLY A 255 11.79 15.62 -1.11
CA GLY A 255 12.60 14.45 -0.80
C GLY A 255 11.77 13.22 -0.38
N PHE A 256 10.51 13.13 -0.79
CA PHE A 256 9.77 11.88 -0.71
C PHE A 256 10.19 10.93 -1.83
N THR A 257 10.17 9.64 -1.58
CA THR A 257 10.61 8.59 -2.51
C THR A 257 9.45 7.87 -3.18
N MET A 258 8.25 7.98 -2.64
CA MET A 258 7.03 7.41 -3.20
C MET A 258 5.78 8.15 -2.72
N ALA A 259 4.70 8.02 -3.48
CA ALA A 259 3.41 8.60 -3.11
C ALA A 259 2.24 7.68 -3.49
N PHE A 260 1.25 7.65 -2.60
CA PHE A 260 0.05 6.83 -2.71
C PHE A 260 -1.17 7.66 -3.05
N THR A 261 -2.00 7.10 -3.92
CA THR A 261 -3.27 7.67 -4.37
C THR A 261 -4.46 6.93 -3.76
N THR A 262 -5.67 7.32 -4.14
CA THR A 262 -6.91 6.56 -3.87
C THR A 262 -7.40 5.81 -5.11
N LYS A 263 -6.63 5.80 -6.19
CA LYS A 263 -6.99 5.05 -7.41
C LYS A 263 -6.97 3.56 -7.12
N LYS A 264 -8.07 2.90 -7.44
CA LYS A 264 -8.24 1.45 -7.26
C LYS A 264 -7.24 0.66 -8.10
N GLY A 265 -6.64 -0.37 -7.50
CA GLY A 265 -5.77 -1.33 -8.16
C GLY A 265 -4.67 -1.87 -7.26
N THR A 266 -3.89 -2.79 -7.79
CA THR A 266 -2.72 -3.41 -7.15
C THR A 266 -1.43 -2.92 -7.78
N ILE A 267 -0.31 -3.20 -7.15
CA ILE A 267 1.00 -2.68 -7.50
C ILE A 267 1.85 -3.77 -8.17
N TYR A 268 2.54 -3.39 -9.23
CA TYR A 268 3.44 -4.25 -10.00
C TYR A 268 4.84 -3.63 -10.14
N PRO A 269 5.86 -4.44 -10.44
CA PRO A 269 7.19 -3.91 -10.78
C PRO A 269 7.10 -2.92 -11.95
N GLY A 270 7.76 -1.76 -11.78
CA GLY A 270 7.79 -0.70 -12.79
C GLY A 270 6.56 0.22 -12.79
N ASP A 271 5.63 0.08 -11.87
CA ASP A 271 4.54 1.06 -11.69
C ASP A 271 5.10 2.42 -11.25
N PRO A 272 4.44 3.54 -11.60
CA PRO A 272 4.91 4.88 -11.24
C PRO A 272 4.93 5.09 -9.73
N VAL A 273 6.11 5.26 -9.13
CA VAL A 273 6.30 5.32 -7.67
C VAL A 273 5.58 6.49 -6.98
N PHE A 274 5.22 7.55 -7.72
CA PHE A 274 4.46 8.70 -7.20
C PHE A 274 2.97 8.66 -7.57
N LYS A 275 2.48 7.52 -8.08
CA LYS A 275 1.07 7.28 -8.45
C LYS A 275 0.60 5.90 -8.00
N LEU A 276 1.08 5.40 -6.84
CA LEU A 276 0.78 4.07 -6.35
C LEU A 276 -0.70 3.94 -6.00
N LYS A 277 -1.30 2.85 -6.48
CA LYS A 277 -2.72 2.57 -6.30
C LYS A 277 -2.99 1.93 -4.95
N ARG A 278 -4.22 2.08 -4.46
CA ARG A 278 -4.67 1.43 -3.23
C ARG A 278 -6.05 0.80 -3.40
N GLN A 279 -6.37 -0.12 -2.52
CA GLN A 279 -7.67 -0.78 -2.42
C GLN A 279 -8.38 -0.25 -1.20
N TRP A 280 -9.41 0.58 -1.40
CA TRP A 280 -10.20 1.13 -0.32
C TRP A 280 -11.06 0.04 0.32
N VAL A 281 -10.94 -0.14 1.62
CA VAL A 281 -11.77 -1.04 2.41
C VAL A 281 -12.96 -0.24 2.94
N TYR A 282 -14.12 -0.49 2.34
CA TYR A 282 -15.36 0.15 2.76
C TYR A 282 -16.00 -0.58 3.95
N PRO A 283 -16.81 0.10 4.79
CA PRO A 283 -17.60 -0.56 5.82
C PRO A 283 -18.62 -1.53 5.21
N HIS A 284 -18.91 -2.59 5.94
CA HIS A 284 -19.92 -3.62 5.63
C HIS A 284 -19.67 -4.40 4.32
N ILE A 285 -18.43 -4.50 3.87
CA ILE A 285 -18.09 -5.44 2.79
C ILE A 285 -18.05 -6.87 3.32
N SER A 286 -18.43 -7.83 2.48
CA SER A 286 -18.29 -9.25 2.81
C SER A 286 -16.82 -9.71 2.66
N ILE A 287 -16.51 -10.88 3.22
CA ILE A 287 -15.16 -11.46 3.08
C ILE A 287 -14.83 -11.78 1.62
N GLU A 288 -15.82 -12.15 0.80
CA GLU A 288 -15.64 -12.37 -0.64
C GLU A 288 -15.33 -11.07 -1.37
N GLN A 289 -15.95 -9.96 -0.96
CA GLN A 289 -15.61 -8.63 -1.49
C GLN A 289 -14.21 -8.18 -1.05
N PHE A 290 -13.82 -8.49 0.18
CA PHE A 290 -12.46 -8.26 0.66
C PHE A 290 -11.43 -9.08 -0.14
N GLU A 291 -11.71 -10.37 -0.42
CA GLU A 291 -10.86 -11.19 -1.28
C GLU A 291 -10.67 -10.56 -2.67
N GLN A 292 -11.72 -9.97 -3.25
CA GLN A 292 -11.62 -9.26 -4.53
C GLN A 292 -10.74 -8.00 -4.46
N LEU A 293 -10.54 -7.38 -3.29
CA LEU A 293 -9.55 -6.30 -3.12
C LEU A 293 -8.12 -6.83 -3.19
N LEU A 294 -7.90 -8.05 -2.73
CA LEU A 294 -6.59 -8.70 -2.73
C LEU A 294 -6.23 -9.28 -4.10
N ARG A 295 -7.24 -9.67 -4.88
CA ARG A 295 -7.10 -10.32 -6.21
C ARG A 295 -8.12 -9.75 -7.20
N PRO A 296 -7.97 -8.48 -7.61
CA PRO A 296 -8.93 -7.79 -8.47
C PRO A 296 -8.94 -8.28 -9.93
#